data_9b7994292f9681ef76ca48cf14fd8618
#
_entry.id   9b7994292f9681ef76ca48cf14fd8618
#
_cell.length_a   1.000
_cell.length_b   1.000
_cell.length_c   1.000
_cell.angle_alpha   90.00
_cell.angle_beta   90.00
_cell.angle_gamma   90.00
#
_symmetry.space_group_name_H-M   'P 1'
#
loop_
_entity.id
_entity.type
_entity.pdbx_description
1 polymer ?
#
loop_
_entity_poly.entity_id
_entity_poly.type
_entity_poly.pdbx_seq_one_letter_code
_entity_poly.pdbx_strand_id
1 'polypeptide(L)'
;MECSPTERILALFDLMRDWFDSKNFYGCVFINAVAEHEKSNGWIQEVANSHREKITAKLQAMVAASGAQDPEMVTEKLNLLIDGTIVTAMVTANSEIAHIGKLAAGDILRNAQ
;
A
#
# COMPACT_ATOMS: atom_id res chain seq x y z
N MET A 1 -23.07 8.13 -4.44
CA MET A 1 -23.05 7.16 -3.31
C MET A 1 -21.68 7.20 -2.64
N GLU A 2 -21.67 7.40 -1.36
CA GLU A 2 -20.42 7.44 -0.62
C GLU A 2 -19.98 6.02 -0.26
N CYS A 3 -18.71 5.72 -0.53
CA CYS A 3 -18.12 4.46 -0.10
C CYS A 3 -17.80 4.53 1.40
N SER A 4 -17.95 3.41 2.09
CA SER A 4 -17.49 3.30 3.48
C SER A 4 -15.96 3.43 3.54
N PRO A 5 -15.38 3.78 4.70
CA PRO A 5 -13.91 3.78 4.82
C PRO A 5 -13.27 2.45 4.46
N THR A 6 -13.88 1.33 4.84
CA THR A 6 -13.39 0.00 4.47
C THR A 6 -13.38 -0.18 2.96
N GLU A 7 -14.47 0.19 2.28
CA GLU A 7 -14.54 0.09 0.82
C GLU A 7 -13.49 0.95 0.13
N ARG A 8 -13.20 2.14 0.67
CA ARG A 8 -12.15 3.01 0.13
C ARG A 8 -10.78 2.38 0.24
N ILE A 9 -10.48 1.75 1.36
CA ILE A 9 -9.21 1.05 1.55
C ILE A 9 -9.09 -0.10 0.54
N LEU A 10 -10.14 -0.89 0.40
CA LEU A 10 -10.14 -2.02 -0.54
C LEU A 10 -10.07 -1.55 -2.00
N ALA A 11 -10.66 -0.39 -2.32
CA ALA A 11 -10.60 0.17 -3.67
C ALA A 11 -9.18 0.56 -4.08
N LEU A 12 -8.26 0.82 -3.12
CA LEU A 12 -6.88 1.08 -3.45
C LEU A 12 -6.24 -0.09 -4.21
N PHE A 13 -6.62 -1.32 -3.87
CA PHE A 13 -6.09 -2.51 -4.56
C PHE A 13 -6.63 -2.63 -5.98
N ASP A 14 -7.84 -2.16 -6.25
CA ASP A 14 -8.38 -2.12 -7.60
C ASP A 14 -7.62 -1.10 -8.45
N LEU A 15 -7.30 0.06 -7.88
CA LEU A 15 -6.47 1.05 -8.54
C LEU A 15 -5.06 0.53 -8.79
N MET A 16 -4.51 -0.21 -7.84
CA MET A 16 -3.20 -0.84 -8.00
C MET A 16 -3.20 -1.85 -9.14
N ARG A 17 -4.29 -2.62 -9.29
CA ARG A 17 -4.42 -3.57 -10.40
C ARG A 17 -4.35 -2.85 -11.74
N ASP A 18 -5.08 -1.74 -11.89
CA ASP A 18 -5.05 -0.95 -13.12
C ASP A 18 -3.66 -0.41 -13.40
N TRP A 19 -2.97 0.03 -12.35
CA TRP A 19 -1.58 0.49 -12.46
C TRP A 19 -0.65 -0.64 -12.88
N PHE A 20 -0.81 -1.84 -12.29
CA PHE A 20 0.01 -3.01 -12.63
C PHE A 20 -0.15 -3.42 -14.09
N ASP A 21 -1.33 -3.22 -14.66
CA ASP A 21 -1.59 -3.50 -16.07
C ASP A 21 -1.14 -2.37 -17.00
N SER A 22 -0.74 -1.24 -16.46
CA SER A 22 -0.31 -0.10 -17.27
C SER A 22 1.09 -0.31 -17.83
N LYS A 23 1.39 0.36 -18.95
CA LYS A 23 2.71 0.31 -19.58
C LYS A 23 3.79 0.99 -18.74
N ASN A 24 3.37 1.77 -17.75
CA ASN A 24 4.27 2.57 -16.92
C ASN A 24 4.55 1.94 -15.56
N PHE A 25 4.18 0.68 -15.37
CA PHE A 25 4.43 0.02 -14.10
C PHE A 25 5.84 -0.55 -14.05
N TYR A 26 6.67 0.04 -13.19
CA TYR A 26 8.05 -0.40 -12.92
C TYR A 26 8.27 -0.69 -11.44
N GLY A 27 7.19 -0.92 -10.69
CA GLY A 27 7.23 -1.04 -9.24
C GLY A 27 7.17 0.34 -8.59
N CYS A 28 7.38 0.40 -7.29
CA CYS A 28 7.37 1.66 -6.57
C CYS A 28 8.68 2.40 -6.80
N VAL A 29 8.60 3.60 -7.40
CA VAL A 29 9.78 4.41 -7.72
C VAL A 29 10.62 4.69 -6.47
N PHE A 30 9.97 5.01 -5.35
CA PHE A 30 10.68 5.33 -4.11
C PHE A 30 11.36 4.11 -3.51
N ILE A 31 10.72 2.94 -3.55
CA ILE A 31 11.34 1.69 -3.08
C ILE A 31 12.56 1.35 -3.93
N ASN A 32 12.41 1.45 -5.26
CA ASN A 32 13.51 1.17 -6.18
C ASN A 32 14.67 2.15 -5.99
N ALA A 33 14.37 3.44 -5.83
CA ALA A 33 15.39 4.46 -5.61
C ALA A 33 16.16 4.21 -4.31
N VAL A 34 15.47 3.86 -3.23
CA VAL A 34 16.10 3.54 -1.96
C VAL A 34 17.01 2.32 -2.10
N ALA A 35 16.53 1.27 -2.79
CA ALA A 35 17.33 0.06 -2.99
C ALA A 35 18.62 0.32 -3.78
N GLU A 36 18.54 1.21 -4.79
CA GLU A 36 19.70 1.55 -5.61
C GLU A 36 20.69 2.48 -4.93
N HIS A 37 20.22 3.35 -4.05
CA HIS A 37 21.02 4.45 -3.50
C HIS A 37 21.18 4.39 -1.98
N GLU A 38 20.75 3.32 -1.34
CA GLU A 38 20.73 3.22 0.12
C GLU A 38 22.07 3.49 0.80
N LYS A 39 23.16 3.19 0.12
CA LYS A 39 24.50 3.32 0.67
C LYS A 39 25.18 4.64 0.33
N SER A 40 24.65 5.39 -0.62
CA SER A 40 25.33 6.55 -1.16
C SER A 40 24.58 7.87 -0.99
N ASN A 41 23.25 7.83 -0.82
CA ASN A 41 22.43 9.03 -0.83
C ASN A 41 21.33 8.98 0.24
N GLY A 42 21.69 9.30 1.47
CA GLY A 42 20.74 9.35 2.58
C GLY A 42 19.55 10.26 2.34
N TRP A 43 19.73 11.34 1.54
CA TRP A 43 18.64 12.26 1.24
C TRP A 43 17.52 11.60 0.43
N ILE A 44 17.86 10.64 -0.43
CA ILE A 44 16.84 9.90 -1.20
C ILE A 44 15.98 9.11 -0.24
N GLN A 45 16.58 8.46 0.74
CA GLN A 45 15.85 7.73 1.77
C GLN A 45 14.96 8.67 2.58
N GLU A 46 15.44 9.86 2.93
CA GLU A 46 14.66 10.85 3.66
C GLU A 46 13.44 11.30 2.85
N VAL A 47 13.60 11.55 1.55
CA VAL A 47 12.49 11.94 0.67
C VAL A 47 11.48 10.80 0.56
N ALA A 48 11.95 9.57 0.37
CA ALA A 48 11.08 8.40 0.29
C ALA A 48 10.28 8.19 1.58
N ASN A 49 10.93 8.33 2.73
CA ASN A 49 10.27 8.19 4.03
C ASN A 49 9.25 9.29 4.26
N SER A 50 9.56 10.53 3.88
CA SER A 50 8.62 11.65 4.01
C SER A 50 7.37 11.44 3.16
N HIS A 51 7.54 10.96 1.93
CA HIS A 51 6.40 10.63 1.05
C HIS A 51 5.55 9.52 1.66
N ARG A 52 6.20 8.49 2.17
CA ARG A 52 5.55 7.36 2.80
C ARG A 52 4.75 7.80 4.04
N GLU A 53 5.30 8.67 4.85
CA GLU A 53 4.61 9.19 6.04
C GLU A 53 3.31 9.89 5.70
N LYS A 54 3.29 10.66 4.62
CA LYS A 54 2.07 11.35 4.16
C LYS A 54 1.00 10.37 3.73
N ILE A 55 1.39 9.34 2.98
CA ILE A 55 0.46 8.28 2.55
C ILE A 55 -0.05 7.50 3.74
N THR A 56 0.84 7.16 4.67
CA THR A 56 0.50 6.44 5.89
C THR A 56 -0.51 7.22 6.73
N ALA A 57 -0.34 8.53 6.87
CA ALA A 57 -1.27 9.35 7.62
C ALA A 57 -2.67 9.32 7.03
N LYS A 58 -2.78 9.38 5.71
CA LYS A 58 -4.07 9.30 5.02
C LYS A 58 -4.70 7.92 5.19
N LEU A 59 -3.91 6.87 5.07
CA LEU A 59 -4.38 5.51 5.26
C LEU A 59 -4.86 5.28 6.70
N GLN A 60 -4.11 5.77 7.67
CA GLN A 60 -4.47 5.65 9.08
C GLN A 60 -5.78 6.35 9.39
N ALA A 61 -6.04 7.50 8.78
CA ALA A 61 -7.30 8.21 8.95
C ALA A 61 -8.47 7.36 8.44
N MET A 62 -8.32 6.70 7.30
CA MET A 62 -9.35 5.79 6.78
C MET A 62 -9.52 4.56 7.66
N VAL A 63 -8.44 4.00 8.16
CA VAL A 63 -8.47 2.84 9.07
C VAL A 63 -9.21 3.20 10.36
N ALA A 64 -8.88 4.35 10.95
CA ALA A 64 -9.56 4.81 12.15
C ALA A 64 -11.05 5.03 11.89
N ALA A 65 -11.41 5.61 10.74
CA ALA A 65 -12.79 5.85 10.37
C ALA A 65 -13.57 4.54 10.13
N SER A 66 -12.88 3.44 9.81
CA SER A 66 -13.53 2.15 9.62
C SER A 66 -13.96 1.48 10.93
N GLY A 67 -13.57 2.04 12.07
CA GLY A 67 -13.87 1.47 13.38
C GLY A 67 -12.87 0.44 13.84
N ALA A 68 -11.73 0.32 13.18
CA ALA A 68 -10.72 -0.67 13.54
C ALA A 68 -10.17 -0.41 14.94
N GLN A 69 -9.95 -1.48 15.70
CA GLN A 69 -9.22 -1.41 16.95
C GLN A 69 -7.74 -1.31 16.62
N ASP A 70 -7.01 -0.52 17.40
CA ASP A 70 -5.59 -0.27 17.17
C ASP A 70 -5.31 0.16 15.72
N PRO A 71 -5.85 1.33 15.29
CA PRO A 71 -5.68 1.76 13.89
C PRO A 71 -4.23 1.87 13.45
N GLU A 72 -3.35 2.23 14.36
CA GLU A 72 -1.92 2.37 14.07
C GLU A 72 -1.31 1.04 13.63
N MET A 73 -1.57 -0.02 14.39
CA MET A 73 -1.07 -1.36 14.03
C MET A 73 -1.71 -1.88 12.76
N VAL A 74 -3.02 -1.66 12.58
CA VAL A 74 -3.71 -2.07 11.37
C VAL A 74 -3.12 -1.36 10.15
N THR A 75 -2.81 -0.07 10.27
CA THR A 75 -2.17 0.69 9.19
C THR A 75 -0.80 0.12 8.85
N GLU A 76 0.00 -0.25 9.86
CA GLU A 76 1.30 -0.87 9.63
C GLU A 76 1.17 -2.18 8.85
N LYS A 77 0.19 -3.01 9.23
CA LYS A 77 -0.08 -4.27 8.52
C LYS A 77 -0.48 -4.02 7.07
N LEU A 78 -1.34 -3.04 6.82
CA LEU A 78 -1.78 -2.69 5.47
C LEU A 78 -0.62 -2.13 4.63
N ASN A 79 0.23 -1.29 5.21
CA ASN A 79 1.41 -0.78 4.52
C ASN A 79 2.34 -1.92 4.09
N LEU A 80 2.60 -2.85 4.98
CA LEU A 80 3.42 -4.01 4.68
C LEU A 80 2.81 -4.84 3.54
N LEU A 81 1.50 -5.03 3.59
CA LEU A 81 0.78 -5.76 2.55
C LEU A 81 0.83 -5.04 1.20
N ILE A 82 0.62 -3.72 1.19
CA ILE A 82 0.69 -2.93 -0.04
C ILE A 82 2.07 -3.03 -0.67
N ASP A 83 3.13 -2.86 0.11
CA ASP A 83 4.50 -2.97 -0.39
C ASP A 83 4.77 -4.37 -0.97
N GLY A 84 4.35 -5.40 -0.25
CA GLY A 84 4.52 -6.77 -0.72
C GLY A 84 3.72 -7.06 -1.99
N THR A 85 2.52 -6.50 -2.10
CA THR A 85 1.69 -6.64 -3.28
C THR A 85 2.36 -6.02 -4.50
N ILE A 86 2.92 -4.82 -4.35
CA ILE A 86 3.62 -4.11 -5.44
C ILE A 86 4.85 -4.91 -5.89
N VAL A 87 5.68 -5.32 -4.94
CA VAL A 87 6.91 -6.06 -5.26
C VAL A 87 6.58 -7.40 -5.93
N THR A 88 5.62 -8.13 -5.39
CA THR A 88 5.22 -9.43 -5.95
C THR A 88 4.66 -9.28 -7.36
N ALA A 89 3.82 -8.26 -7.60
CA ALA A 89 3.28 -7.99 -8.92
C ALA A 89 4.41 -7.67 -9.92
N MET A 90 5.40 -6.92 -9.49
CA MET A 90 6.54 -6.57 -10.33
C MET A 90 7.39 -7.80 -10.67
N VAL A 91 7.69 -8.63 -9.69
CA VAL A 91 8.54 -9.81 -9.88
C VAL A 91 7.84 -10.87 -10.74
N THR A 92 6.55 -11.09 -10.51
CA THR A 92 5.79 -12.14 -11.21
C THR A 92 5.14 -11.64 -12.51
N ALA A 93 5.14 -10.32 -12.76
CA ALA A 93 4.45 -9.69 -13.87
C ALA A 93 2.96 -10.09 -13.92
N ASN A 94 2.33 -10.19 -12.75
CA ASN A 94 0.96 -10.67 -12.62
C ASN A 94 0.11 -9.65 -11.86
N SER A 95 -0.80 -8.95 -12.57
CA SER A 95 -1.67 -7.95 -11.97
C SER A 95 -2.72 -8.55 -11.02
N GLU A 96 -3.00 -9.84 -11.12
CA GLU A 96 -3.94 -10.53 -10.23
C GLU A 96 -3.44 -10.57 -8.77
N ILE A 97 -2.16 -10.30 -8.54
CA ILE A 97 -1.61 -10.14 -7.19
C ILE A 97 -2.37 -9.05 -6.42
N ALA A 98 -2.83 -8.00 -7.11
CA ALA A 98 -3.62 -6.94 -6.47
C ALA A 98 -4.93 -7.49 -5.89
N HIS A 99 -5.57 -8.44 -6.55
CA HIS A 99 -6.78 -9.07 -6.04
C HIS A 99 -6.49 -9.89 -4.77
N ILE A 100 -5.40 -10.62 -4.76
CA ILE A 100 -4.96 -11.38 -3.58
C ILE A 100 -4.70 -10.41 -2.42
N GLY A 101 -4.01 -9.30 -2.70
CA GLY A 101 -3.77 -8.25 -1.71
C GLY A 101 -5.07 -7.68 -1.16
N LYS A 102 -6.05 -7.45 -2.03
CA LYS A 102 -7.36 -6.95 -1.63
C LYS A 102 -8.06 -7.92 -0.66
N LEU A 103 -8.03 -9.21 -0.95
CA LEU A 103 -8.62 -10.22 -0.06
C LEU A 103 -7.92 -10.24 1.30
N ALA A 104 -6.61 -10.17 1.30
CA ALA A 104 -5.82 -10.12 2.53
C ALA A 104 -6.12 -8.86 3.34
N ALA A 105 -6.25 -7.71 2.68
CA ALA A 105 -6.61 -6.46 3.34
C ALA A 105 -8.00 -6.57 3.99
N GLY A 106 -8.95 -7.19 3.30
CA GLY A 106 -10.27 -7.45 3.86
C GLY A 106 -10.22 -8.29 5.12
N ASP A 107 -9.38 -9.31 5.13
CA ASP A 107 -9.18 -10.15 6.31
C ASP A 107 -8.59 -9.37 7.48
N ILE A 108 -7.59 -8.53 7.21
CA ILE A 108 -6.98 -7.69 8.24
C ILE A 108 -8.02 -6.75 8.85
N LEU A 109 -8.82 -6.11 8.01
CA LEU A 109 -9.84 -5.16 8.48
C LEU A 109 -10.94 -5.85 9.28
N ARG A 110 -11.38 -7.02 8.85
CA ARG A 110 -12.40 -7.78 9.59
C ARG A 110 -11.89 -8.21 10.96
N ASN A 111 -10.65 -8.65 11.06
CA ASN A 111 -10.06 -9.10 12.32
C ASN A 111 -9.75 -7.94 13.28
N ALA A 112 -9.82 -6.71 12.80
CA ALA A 112 -9.56 -5.51 13.60
C ALA A 112 -10.81 -4.91 14.24
N GLN A 113 -11.98 -5.43 13.94
CA GLN A 113 -13.24 -4.89 14.46
C GLN A 113 -13.50 -5.26 15.93
#